data_52c0df401b5e37019d32d684e57066d2
#
_entry.id   52c0df401b5e37019d32d684e57066d2
#
_cell.length_a   1.000
_cell.length_b   1.000
_cell.length_c   1.000
_cell.angle_alpha   90.00
_cell.angle_beta   90.00
_cell.angle_gamma   90.00
#
_symmetry.space_group_name_H-M   'P 1'
#
loop_
_entity.id
_entity.type
_entity.pdbx_description
1 polymer ?
#
loop_
_entity_poly.entity_id
_entity_poly.type
_entity_poly.pdbx_seq_one_letter_code
_entity_poly.pdbx_strand_id
1 'polypeptide(L)'
;MKLFAQRILLLQLTAVFLTAVIADVTRSAEPSNSSEFVLPHRMLLVASEGLYVMERDGQCSWFYNVPPMNGIGAGEFDDLIYDGRELPDGNFLYATHRYLREVNREGETVWEYRVKGTSEVKSFVLRPDGHVAILHSGEQAILELERESGQVLKQIALPAKGSNHTRYNLLRLTPADTYLVALRTEQRFVEVDHSGDILSSWSVPGLTAEAQRLADASTLCSGRFGVIKFDAAGQRIWSLEAADVKDSFPMLLPCGVVPLDNGRLLVVNSDWHYQTKGANRVPLFIVDQNKRVEWMLDEKTFDPWKRSEIDPHSGLKEHRCMVVQILQDSE
;
A
#
# COMPACT_ATOMS: atom_id res chain seq x y z
N MET A 1 41.97 -51.20 54.89
CA MET A 1 41.57 -50.86 53.49
C MET A 1 40.10 -50.37 53.33
N LYS A 2 39.23 -50.49 54.29
CA LYS A 2 37.80 -50.05 54.14
C LYS A 2 37.51 -48.60 54.54
N LEU A 3 38.42 -47.91 55.26
CA LEU A 3 38.24 -46.51 55.72
C LEU A 3 38.69 -45.46 54.68
N PHE A 4 39.49 -45.83 53.73
CA PHE A 4 39.98 -44.89 52.68
C PHE A 4 39.00 -44.69 51.53
N ALA A 5 38.18 -45.66 51.27
CA ALA A 5 37.16 -45.58 50.20
C ALA A 5 35.94 -44.70 50.54
N GLN A 6 35.61 -44.58 51.84
CA GLN A 6 34.47 -43.76 52.25
C GLN A 6 34.78 -42.22 52.25
N ARG A 7 36.03 -41.82 52.38
CA ARG A 7 36.39 -40.40 52.36
C ARG A 7 36.46 -39.82 50.92
N ILE A 8 36.76 -40.64 49.93
CA ILE A 8 36.81 -40.21 48.53
C ILE A 8 35.38 -40.06 47.96
N LEU A 9 34.44 -40.87 48.42
CA LEU A 9 33.04 -40.80 47.96
C LEU A 9 32.31 -39.57 48.52
N LEU A 10 32.66 -39.09 49.72
CA LEU A 10 32.06 -37.90 50.33
C LEU A 10 32.57 -36.60 49.71
N LEU A 11 33.80 -36.58 49.21
CA LEU A 11 34.39 -35.42 48.51
C LEU A 11 33.89 -35.26 47.06
N GLN A 12 33.49 -36.36 46.44
CA GLN A 12 32.91 -36.28 45.09
C GLN A 12 31.42 -35.86 45.11
N LEU A 13 30.68 -36.19 46.16
CA LEU A 13 29.29 -35.76 46.27
C LEU A 13 29.15 -34.27 46.63
N THR A 14 30.12 -33.69 47.36
CA THR A 14 30.12 -32.25 47.67
C THR A 14 30.53 -31.39 46.48
N ALA A 15 31.36 -31.88 45.56
CA ALA A 15 31.75 -31.16 44.35
C ALA A 15 30.65 -31.12 43.30
N VAL A 16 29.81 -32.18 43.24
CA VAL A 16 28.68 -32.22 42.27
C VAL A 16 27.53 -31.32 42.70
N PHE A 17 27.31 -31.14 44.02
CA PHE A 17 26.26 -30.22 44.49
C PHE A 17 26.67 -28.75 44.39
N LEU A 18 27.98 -28.44 44.42
CA LEU A 18 28.44 -27.05 44.29
C LEU A 18 28.45 -26.57 42.85
N THR A 19 28.62 -27.47 41.88
CA THR A 19 28.52 -27.12 40.45
C THR A 19 27.11 -27.00 39.93
N ALA A 20 26.13 -27.67 40.54
CA ALA A 20 24.73 -27.56 40.15
C ALA A 20 24.06 -26.26 40.65
N VAL A 21 24.55 -25.70 41.79
CA VAL A 21 23.98 -24.45 42.35
C VAL A 21 24.59 -23.20 41.69
N ILE A 22 25.77 -23.28 41.07
CA ILE A 22 26.40 -22.14 40.37
C ILE A 22 25.92 -22.05 38.91
N ALA A 23 25.38 -23.12 38.31
CA ALA A 23 24.84 -23.10 36.95
C ALA A 23 23.44 -22.46 36.85
N ASP A 24 22.74 -22.28 37.97
CA ASP A 24 21.37 -21.73 37.96
C ASP A 24 21.30 -20.23 38.30
N VAL A 25 22.42 -19.59 38.62
CA VAL A 25 22.46 -18.16 38.98
C VAL A 25 22.98 -17.26 37.86
N THR A 26 23.42 -17.85 36.72
CA THR A 26 23.91 -17.07 35.58
C THR A 26 23.04 -17.21 34.32
N ARG A 27 21.83 -17.70 34.48
CA ARG A 27 20.81 -17.46 33.45
C ARG A 27 20.28 -16.04 33.68
N SER A 28 21.13 -15.05 33.35
CA SER A 28 20.65 -13.71 33.10
C SER A 28 19.52 -13.88 32.09
N ALA A 29 18.32 -13.47 32.50
CA ALA A 29 17.21 -13.30 31.57
C ALA A 29 17.78 -12.55 30.35
N GLU A 30 17.88 -13.22 29.20
CA GLU A 30 18.03 -12.49 27.97
C GLU A 30 16.90 -11.47 27.98
N PRO A 31 17.19 -10.18 27.74
CA PRO A 31 16.13 -9.23 27.61
C PRO A 31 15.25 -9.78 26.50
N SER A 32 14.00 -10.06 26.82
CA SER A 32 12.96 -10.32 25.84
C SER A 32 12.74 -9.02 25.06
N ASN A 33 13.68 -8.72 24.16
CA ASN A 33 13.55 -7.68 23.17
C ASN A 33 12.66 -8.21 22.02
N SER A 34 11.49 -8.71 22.36
CA SER A 34 10.35 -8.56 21.48
C SER A 34 9.89 -7.11 21.66
N SER A 35 10.56 -6.18 20.98
CA SER A 35 9.90 -4.91 20.69
C SER A 35 8.61 -5.29 19.99
N GLU A 36 7.50 -5.11 20.70
CA GLU A 36 6.18 -5.39 20.19
C GLU A 36 6.04 -4.61 18.90
N PHE A 37 5.89 -5.30 17.77
CA PHE A 37 5.79 -4.64 16.47
C PHE A 37 4.45 -3.89 16.45
N VAL A 38 4.51 -2.57 16.37
CA VAL A 38 3.34 -1.70 16.38
C VAL A 38 3.29 -0.92 15.07
N LEU A 39 2.20 -1.04 14.35
CA LEU A 39 1.89 -0.16 13.22
C LEU A 39 1.56 1.24 13.73
N PRO A 40 1.99 2.30 13.03
CA PRO A 40 1.72 3.68 13.44
C PRO A 40 0.21 4.01 13.42
N HIS A 41 -0.54 3.34 12.57
CA HIS A 41 -1.98 3.52 12.37
C HIS A 41 -2.65 2.20 12.07
N ARG A 42 -3.94 2.10 12.36
CA ARG A 42 -4.83 1.11 11.74
C ARG A 42 -4.96 1.46 10.25
N MET A 43 -4.84 0.49 9.36
CA MET A 43 -4.79 0.79 7.92
C MET A 43 -5.37 -0.32 7.05
N LEU A 44 -5.92 0.07 5.91
CA LEU A 44 -6.20 -0.83 4.81
C LEU A 44 -4.96 -0.87 3.91
N LEU A 45 -4.35 -2.05 3.81
CA LEU A 45 -3.32 -2.33 2.80
C LEU A 45 -4.00 -2.90 1.57
N VAL A 46 -3.79 -2.23 0.45
CA VAL A 46 -4.24 -2.69 -0.87
C VAL A 46 -3.04 -3.33 -1.55
N ALA A 47 -3.02 -4.65 -1.57
CA ALA A 47 -2.01 -5.41 -2.29
C ALA A 47 -2.55 -5.86 -3.65
N SER A 48 -1.66 -6.27 -4.53
CA SER A 48 -2.05 -6.67 -5.89
C SER A 48 -3.04 -7.85 -5.92
N GLU A 49 -3.03 -8.71 -4.91
CA GLU A 49 -3.84 -9.92 -4.81
C GLU A 49 -5.02 -9.82 -3.83
N GLY A 50 -5.04 -8.76 -2.99
CA GLY A 50 -6.08 -8.66 -1.95
C GLY A 50 -6.08 -7.35 -1.17
N LEU A 51 -7.05 -7.27 -0.29
CA LEU A 51 -7.28 -6.19 0.66
C LEU A 51 -7.07 -6.71 2.07
N TYR A 52 -6.36 -5.96 2.93
CA TYR A 52 -6.01 -6.39 4.27
C TYR A 52 -6.18 -5.25 5.26
N VAL A 53 -7.07 -5.42 6.24
CA VAL A 53 -7.21 -4.48 7.36
C VAL A 53 -6.23 -4.88 8.44
N MET A 54 -5.26 -4.02 8.67
CA MET A 54 -4.19 -4.20 9.63
C MET A 54 -4.43 -3.35 10.86
N GLU A 55 -4.50 -4.00 12.01
CA GLU A 55 -4.60 -3.35 13.30
C GLU A 55 -3.23 -2.84 13.78
N ARG A 56 -3.21 -1.93 14.75
CA ARG A 56 -1.98 -1.30 15.22
C ARG A 56 -1.00 -2.29 15.86
N ASP A 57 -1.49 -3.39 16.42
CA ASP A 57 -0.66 -4.48 16.96
C ASP A 57 -0.06 -5.39 15.87
N GLY A 58 -0.30 -5.05 14.59
CA GLY A 58 0.18 -5.79 13.44
C GLY A 58 -0.63 -7.03 13.09
N GLN A 59 -1.78 -7.24 13.74
CA GLN A 59 -2.68 -8.33 13.34
C GLN A 59 -3.53 -7.92 12.14
N CYS A 60 -3.83 -8.87 11.27
CA CYS A 60 -4.80 -8.71 10.20
C CYS A 60 -6.19 -9.06 10.75
N SER A 61 -7.06 -8.06 10.93
CA SER A 61 -8.41 -8.27 11.46
C SER A 61 -9.43 -8.63 10.39
N TRP A 62 -9.13 -8.31 9.13
CA TRP A 62 -9.96 -8.68 7.98
C TRP A 62 -9.09 -8.73 6.72
N PHE A 63 -9.42 -9.67 5.83
CA PHE A 63 -8.78 -9.74 4.53
C PHE A 63 -9.76 -10.25 3.47
N TYR A 64 -9.48 -9.91 2.22
CA TYR A 64 -10.20 -10.36 1.05
C TYR A 64 -9.22 -10.65 -0.07
N ASN A 65 -9.17 -11.91 -0.51
CA ASN A 65 -8.40 -12.31 -1.69
C ASN A 65 -9.27 -12.16 -2.94
N VAL A 66 -8.72 -11.50 -3.95
CA VAL A 66 -9.44 -11.35 -5.22
C VAL A 66 -9.59 -12.72 -5.88
N PRO A 67 -10.82 -13.17 -6.15
CA PRO A 67 -11.02 -14.42 -6.86
C PRO A 67 -10.38 -14.36 -8.25
N PRO A 68 -9.61 -15.38 -8.66
CA PRO A 68 -9.04 -15.42 -10.00
C PRO A 68 -10.16 -15.40 -11.04
N MET A 69 -10.00 -14.60 -12.09
CA MET A 69 -10.94 -14.58 -13.20
C MET A 69 -10.89 -15.90 -13.97
N ASN A 70 -11.86 -16.75 -13.72
CA ASN A 70 -12.07 -17.95 -14.51
C ASN A 70 -12.75 -17.57 -15.85
N GLY A 71 -11.98 -17.49 -16.94
CA GLY A 71 -12.58 -17.22 -18.24
C GLY A 71 -11.60 -17.17 -19.39
N ILE A 72 -12.12 -17.43 -20.61
CA ILE A 72 -11.39 -17.28 -21.87
C ILE A 72 -11.03 -15.80 -22.05
N GLY A 73 -9.73 -15.48 -22.07
CA GLY A 73 -9.22 -14.12 -22.27
C GLY A 73 -8.79 -13.39 -21.01
N ALA A 74 -8.82 -14.03 -19.81
CA ALA A 74 -8.19 -13.50 -18.64
C ALA A 74 -6.66 -13.47 -18.84
N GLY A 75 -6.07 -12.28 -18.82
CA GLY A 75 -4.62 -12.12 -18.79
C GLY A 75 -4.07 -12.35 -17.39
N GLU A 76 -2.82 -12.71 -17.28
CA GLU A 76 -2.10 -12.94 -15.99
C GLU A 76 -2.24 -11.77 -14.99
N PHE A 77 -2.54 -10.56 -15.49
CA PHE A 77 -2.61 -9.32 -14.69
C PHE A 77 -4.02 -8.76 -14.53
N ASP A 78 -5.04 -9.40 -15.12
CA ASP A 78 -6.40 -8.84 -15.16
C ASP A 78 -7.07 -8.77 -13.78
N ASP A 79 -6.64 -9.62 -12.85
CA ASP A 79 -7.18 -9.74 -11.50
C ASP A 79 -6.40 -8.92 -10.45
N LEU A 80 -5.29 -8.30 -10.82
CA LEU A 80 -4.50 -7.52 -9.88
C LEU A 80 -5.25 -6.25 -9.47
N ILE A 81 -5.28 -5.99 -8.16
CA ILE A 81 -5.83 -4.74 -7.62
C ILE A 81 -4.84 -3.61 -7.85
N TYR A 82 -5.36 -2.46 -8.25
CA TYR A 82 -4.60 -1.23 -8.46
C TYR A 82 -4.99 -0.12 -7.49
N ASP A 83 -6.23 -0.11 -7.03
CA ASP A 83 -6.73 0.86 -6.08
C ASP A 83 -7.80 0.22 -5.20
N GLY A 84 -7.95 0.69 -3.97
CA GLY A 84 -8.93 0.16 -3.03
C GLY A 84 -9.17 1.08 -1.84
N ARG A 85 -10.38 1.02 -1.29
CA ARG A 85 -10.78 1.83 -0.14
C ARG A 85 -11.83 1.11 0.69
N GLU A 86 -11.78 1.29 2.01
CA GLU A 86 -12.92 1.08 2.90
C GLU A 86 -13.88 2.25 2.74
N LEU A 87 -15.16 1.92 2.63
CA LEU A 87 -16.25 2.86 2.47
C LEU A 87 -16.84 3.25 3.83
N PRO A 88 -17.58 4.37 3.93
CA PRO A 88 -18.19 4.79 5.20
C PRO A 88 -19.20 3.78 5.78
N ASP A 89 -19.79 2.93 4.94
CA ASP A 89 -20.71 1.86 5.34
C ASP A 89 -20.00 0.56 5.78
N GLY A 90 -18.66 0.55 5.76
CA GLY A 90 -17.83 -0.58 6.16
C GLY A 90 -17.58 -1.61 5.05
N ASN A 91 -18.15 -1.42 3.86
CA ASN A 91 -17.82 -2.20 2.68
C ASN A 91 -16.45 -1.79 2.10
N PHE A 92 -15.94 -2.55 1.16
CA PHE A 92 -14.69 -2.27 0.47
C PHE A 92 -14.92 -2.14 -1.03
N LEU A 93 -14.44 -1.04 -1.59
CA LEU A 93 -14.45 -0.83 -3.04
C LEU A 93 -13.02 -0.96 -3.58
N TYR A 94 -12.84 -1.73 -4.65
CA TYR A 94 -11.53 -1.92 -5.26
C TYR A 94 -11.61 -1.99 -6.80
N ALA A 95 -10.54 -1.54 -7.44
CA ALA A 95 -10.37 -1.56 -8.88
C ALA A 95 -9.29 -2.54 -9.30
N THR A 96 -9.61 -3.36 -10.31
CA THR A 96 -8.65 -4.16 -11.08
C THR A 96 -8.52 -3.57 -12.48
N HIS A 97 -7.83 -4.26 -13.39
CA HIS A 97 -7.87 -3.85 -14.79
C HIS A 97 -9.28 -3.96 -15.39
N ARG A 98 -10.07 -4.93 -14.96
CA ARG A 98 -11.32 -5.31 -15.66
C ARG A 98 -12.58 -4.83 -15.00
N TYR A 99 -12.54 -4.51 -13.75
CA TYR A 99 -13.72 -4.12 -13.00
C TYR A 99 -13.42 -3.22 -11.80
N LEU A 100 -14.43 -2.47 -11.42
CA LEU A 100 -14.57 -1.87 -10.11
C LEU A 100 -15.61 -2.70 -9.35
N ARG A 101 -15.27 -3.18 -8.15
CA ARG A 101 -16.14 -4.05 -7.37
C ARG A 101 -16.22 -3.61 -5.92
N GLU A 102 -17.42 -3.68 -5.39
CA GLU A 102 -17.71 -3.51 -3.98
C GLU A 102 -17.97 -4.88 -3.34
N VAL A 103 -17.36 -5.12 -2.19
CA VAL A 103 -17.57 -6.31 -1.38
C VAL A 103 -17.89 -5.91 0.06
N ASN A 104 -18.76 -6.69 0.70
CA ASN A 104 -19.06 -6.54 2.12
C ASN A 104 -17.98 -7.22 2.99
N ARG A 105 -18.15 -7.15 4.32
CA ARG A 105 -17.21 -7.78 5.28
C ARG A 105 -17.20 -9.30 5.21
N GLU A 106 -18.24 -9.93 4.69
CA GLU A 106 -18.35 -11.37 4.43
C GLU A 106 -17.64 -11.78 3.13
N GLY A 107 -17.15 -10.82 2.35
CA GLY A 107 -16.50 -11.04 1.05
C GLY A 107 -17.46 -11.25 -0.12
N GLU A 108 -18.75 -10.99 0.09
CA GLU A 108 -19.76 -11.08 -0.96
C GLU A 108 -19.76 -9.84 -1.85
N THR A 109 -19.90 -10.03 -3.16
CA THR A 109 -20.01 -8.92 -4.11
C THR A 109 -21.36 -8.24 -3.94
N VAL A 110 -21.33 -6.97 -3.55
CA VAL A 110 -22.52 -6.10 -3.42
C VAL A 110 -22.83 -5.42 -4.75
N TRP A 111 -21.79 -4.95 -5.43
CA TRP A 111 -21.92 -4.22 -6.68
C TRP A 111 -20.67 -4.40 -7.56
N GLU A 112 -20.85 -4.32 -8.87
CA GLU A 112 -19.76 -4.41 -9.85
C GLU A 112 -20.04 -3.59 -11.11
N TYR A 113 -19.03 -2.83 -11.53
CA TYR A 113 -18.95 -2.24 -12.86
C TYR A 113 -17.82 -2.91 -13.63
N ARG A 114 -18.13 -3.45 -14.81
CA ARG A 114 -17.15 -4.18 -15.64
C ARG A 114 -16.92 -3.49 -16.97
N VAL A 115 -15.63 -3.30 -17.32
CA VAL A 115 -15.26 -2.76 -18.64
C VAL A 115 -15.27 -3.85 -19.71
N LYS A 116 -15.44 -3.43 -20.96
CA LYS A 116 -15.49 -4.32 -22.13
C LYS A 116 -14.18 -4.30 -22.91
N GLY A 117 -13.93 -5.38 -23.63
CA GLY A 117 -12.79 -5.48 -24.55
C GLY A 117 -11.45 -5.36 -23.85
N THR A 118 -10.55 -4.52 -24.37
CA THR A 118 -9.21 -4.26 -23.83
C THR A 118 -9.16 -3.01 -22.94
N SER A 119 -10.30 -2.43 -22.60
CA SER A 119 -10.37 -1.29 -21.68
C SER A 119 -9.99 -1.71 -20.27
N GLU A 120 -9.46 -0.76 -19.49
CA GLU A 120 -9.04 -0.97 -18.12
C GLU A 120 -9.62 0.10 -17.20
N VAL A 121 -9.92 -0.33 -15.95
CA VAL A 121 -10.19 0.55 -14.80
C VAL A 121 -9.04 0.36 -13.83
N LYS A 122 -8.23 1.38 -13.62
CA LYS A 122 -7.09 1.28 -12.69
C LYS A 122 -7.32 1.98 -11.37
N SER A 123 -8.19 2.96 -11.37
CA SER A 123 -8.39 3.81 -10.20
C SER A 123 -9.77 4.41 -10.21
N PHE A 124 -10.21 4.78 -9.04
CA PHE A 124 -11.51 5.40 -8.80
C PHE A 124 -11.42 6.42 -7.66
N VAL A 125 -12.44 7.25 -7.57
CA VAL A 125 -12.69 8.10 -6.41
C VAL A 125 -14.18 8.10 -6.07
N LEU A 126 -14.48 8.16 -4.78
CA LEU A 126 -15.83 8.46 -4.28
C LEU A 126 -16.02 9.96 -4.31
N ARG A 127 -17.14 10.38 -4.86
CA ARG A 127 -17.55 11.77 -4.88
C ARG A 127 -18.40 12.12 -3.65
N PRO A 128 -18.43 13.39 -3.21
CA PRO A 128 -19.26 13.82 -2.09
C PRO A 128 -20.77 13.59 -2.29
N ASP A 129 -21.22 13.50 -3.55
CA ASP A 129 -22.60 13.21 -3.92
C ASP A 129 -22.97 11.71 -3.88
N GLY A 130 -22.03 10.85 -3.49
CA GLY A 130 -22.20 9.40 -3.41
C GLY A 130 -21.93 8.65 -4.73
N HIS A 131 -21.68 9.36 -5.83
CA HIS A 131 -21.29 8.75 -7.09
C HIS A 131 -19.84 8.27 -7.07
N VAL A 132 -19.47 7.48 -8.07
CA VAL A 132 -18.11 7.00 -8.25
C VAL A 132 -17.55 7.53 -9.57
N ALA A 133 -16.36 8.11 -9.55
CA ALA A 133 -15.64 8.45 -10.77
C ALA A 133 -14.51 7.45 -10.99
N ILE A 134 -14.38 6.92 -12.22
CA ILE A 134 -13.36 5.96 -12.61
C ILE A 134 -12.49 6.48 -13.75
N LEU A 135 -11.23 6.05 -13.80
CA LEU A 135 -10.39 6.19 -14.99
C LEU A 135 -10.68 5.06 -15.96
N HIS A 136 -11.32 5.37 -17.10
CA HIS A 136 -11.65 4.40 -18.14
C HIS A 136 -10.67 4.54 -19.31
N SER A 137 -9.75 3.60 -19.43
CA SER A 137 -8.65 3.73 -20.39
C SER A 137 -9.09 3.67 -21.85
N GLY A 138 -10.10 2.84 -22.18
CA GLY A 138 -10.60 2.70 -23.53
C GLY A 138 -11.30 3.95 -24.05
N GLU A 139 -12.11 4.58 -23.20
CA GLU A 139 -12.82 5.82 -23.54
C GLU A 139 -11.91 7.06 -23.45
N GLN A 140 -10.71 6.92 -22.91
CA GLN A 140 -9.81 8.04 -22.62
C GLN A 140 -10.50 9.13 -21.81
N ALA A 141 -11.16 8.72 -20.74
CA ALA A 141 -12.02 9.61 -19.98
C ALA A 141 -12.05 9.24 -18.50
N ILE A 142 -12.49 10.19 -17.68
CA ILE A 142 -13.09 9.92 -16.40
C ILE A 142 -14.59 9.68 -16.66
N LEU A 143 -15.11 8.57 -16.15
CA LEU A 143 -16.57 8.31 -16.17
C LEU A 143 -17.09 8.48 -14.75
N GLU A 144 -18.07 9.37 -14.59
CA GLU A 144 -18.85 9.49 -13.36
C GLU A 144 -20.03 8.52 -13.44
N LEU A 145 -20.12 7.63 -12.48
CA LEU A 145 -21.11 6.55 -12.43
C LEU A 145 -22.05 6.73 -11.25
N GLU A 146 -23.33 6.49 -11.45
CA GLU A 146 -24.25 6.22 -10.37
C GLU A 146 -23.85 4.87 -9.72
N ARG A 147 -23.57 4.87 -8.42
CA ARG A 147 -23.01 3.70 -7.73
C ARG A 147 -23.96 2.51 -7.74
N GLU A 148 -25.27 2.71 -7.59
CA GLU A 148 -26.23 1.60 -7.47
C GLU A 148 -26.44 0.88 -8.81
N SER A 149 -26.62 1.64 -9.90
CA SER A 149 -26.94 1.09 -11.23
C SER A 149 -25.72 0.86 -12.14
N GLY A 150 -24.59 1.53 -11.86
CA GLY A 150 -23.44 1.61 -12.75
C GLY A 150 -23.70 2.44 -14.00
N GLN A 151 -24.79 3.22 -14.03
CA GLN A 151 -25.09 4.08 -15.16
C GLN A 151 -24.06 5.20 -15.28
N VAL A 152 -23.54 5.41 -16.50
CA VAL A 152 -22.67 6.56 -16.78
C VAL A 152 -23.51 7.82 -16.79
N LEU A 153 -23.23 8.70 -15.84
CA LEU A 153 -23.89 10.02 -15.71
C LEU A 153 -23.15 11.09 -16.48
N LYS A 154 -21.81 10.96 -16.54
CA LYS A 154 -20.96 11.93 -17.20
C LYS A 154 -19.69 11.29 -17.73
N GLN A 155 -19.19 11.81 -18.84
CA GLN A 155 -17.90 11.48 -19.43
C GLN A 155 -17.05 12.74 -19.57
N ILE A 156 -15.87 12.74 -18.97
CA ILE A 156 -14.92 13.84 -19.00
C ILE A 156 -13.71 13.36 -19.82
N ALA A 157 -13.54 13.87 -21.00
CA ALA A 157 -12.46 13.47 -21.91
C ALA A 157 -11.09 13.86 -21.32
N LEU A 158 -10.12 12.98 -21.45
CA LEU A 158 -8.75 13.20 -20.99
C LEU A 158 -7.78 13.16 -22.16
N PRO A 159 -6.92 14.17 -22.34
CA PRO A 159 -5.85 14.12 -23.31
C PRO A 159 -4.77 13.16 -22.82
N ALA A 160 -4.72 11.95 -23.36
CA ALA A 160 -3.70 11.00 -22.97
C ALA A 160 -3.18 10.17 -24.12
N LYS A 161 -1.87 9.95 -24.14
CA LYS A 161 -1.16 9.13 -25.12
C LYS A 161 -0.88 7.74 -24.55
N GLY A 162 -0.60 6.77 -25.43
CA GLY A 162 -0.22 5.42 -25.07
C GLY A 162 -1.35 4.39 -25.23
N SER A 163 -1.05 3.14 -24.88
CA SER A 163 -2.02 2.05 -24.90
C SER A 163 -2.97 2.15 -23.70
N ASN A 164 -4.05 1.37 -23.72
CA ASN A 164 -4.98 1.29 -22.59
C ASN A 164 -4.24 0.99 -21.28
N HIS A 165 -3.25 0.10 -21.31
CA HIS A 165 -2.46 -0.26 -20.14
C HIS A 165 -1.49 0.83 -19.65
N THR A 166 -0.94 1.64 -20.56
CA THR A 166 0.14 2.59 -20.20
C THR A 166 -0.30 4.04 -20.07
N ARG A 167 -1.57 4.33 -20.35
CA ARG A 167 -2.07 5.70 -20.45
C ARG A 167 -2.16 6.40 -19.09
N TYR A 168 -2.75 5.74 -18.13
CA TYR A 168 -3.04 6.29 -16.80
C TYR A 168 -2.49 5.44 -15.67
N ASN A 169 -2.36 6.05 -14.50
CA ASN A 169 -2.24 5.40 -13.22
C ASN A 169 -3.39 5.85 -12.29
N LEU A 170 -3.11 6.46 -11.13
CA LEU A 170 -4.13 6.74 -10.15
C LEU A 170 -4.90 8.05 -10.44
N LEU A 171 -6.16 8.05 -10.01
CA LEU A 171 -7.09 9.17 -9.95
C LEU A 171 -7.30 9.60 -8.50
N ARG A 172 -7.30 10.90 -8.25
CA ARG A 172 -7.67 11.44 -6.93
C ARG A 172 -8.59 12.65 -7.09
N LEU A 173 -9.48 12.83 -6.12
CA LEU A 173 -10.35 14.01 -6.04
C LEU A 173 -9.67 15.06 -5.18
N THR A 174 -9.75 16.34 -5.59
CA THR A 174 -9.30 17.44 -4.76
C THR A 174 -10.41 17.97 -3.85
N PRO A 175 -10.09 18.73 -2.79
CA PRO A 175 -11.10 19.40 -1.98
C PRO A 175 -11.96 20.41 -2.76
N ALA A 176 -11.50 20.86 -3.92
CA ALA A 176 -12.25 21.75 -4.82
C ALA A 176 -13.14 21.01 -5.82
N ASP A 177 -13.35 19.69 -5.62
CA ASP A 177 -14.13 18.81 -6.50
C ASP A 177 -13.57 18.78 -7.94
N THR A 178 -12.25 18.80 -8.08
CA THR A 178 -11.54 18.58 -9.37
C THR A 178 -10.78 17.27 -9.33
N TYR A 179 -10.32 16.79 -10.47
CA TYR A 179 -9.63 15.50 -10.58
C TYR A 179 -8.15 15.66 -10.81
N LEU A 180 -7.33 14.97 -10.02
CA LEU A 180 -5.90 14.78 -10.27
C LEU A 180 -5.67 13.46 -10.97
N VAL A 181 -5.02 13.50 -12.12
CA VAL A 181 -4.79 12.32 -12.98
C VAL A 181 -3.30 12.16 -13.25
N ALA A 182 -2.80 10.95 -13.02
CA ALA A 182 -1.44 10.55 -13.38
C ALA A 182 -1.39 10.09 -14.85
N LEU A 183 -0.85 10.88 -15.76
CA LEU A 183 -0.65 10.56 -17.17
C LEU A 183 0.70 9.82 -17.34
N ARG A 184 0.65 8.50 -17.29
CA ARG A 184 1.84 7.64 -17.16
C ARG A 184 2.82 7.77 -18.32
N THR A 185 2.36 7.65 -19.56
CA THR A 185 3.21 7.73 -20.77
C THR A 185 3.77 9.13 -20.97
N GLU A 186 3.04 10.16 -20.54
CA GLU A 186 3.42 11.55 -20.73
C GLU A 186 4.31 12.08 -19.59
N GLN A 187 4.56 11.27 -18.55
CA GLN A 187 5.39 11.63 -17.40
C GLN A 187 4.94 12.97 -16.78
N ARG A 188 3.64 13.14 -16.64
CA ARG A 188 3.06 14.34 -16.03
C ARG A 188 1.77 14.03 -15.27
N PHE A 189 1.43 14.92 -14.37
CA PHE A 189 0.13 14.97 -13.72
C PHE A 189 -0.66 16.14 -14.26
N VAL A 190 -1.96 15.99 -14.28
CA VAL A 190 -2.89 17.06 -14.62
C VAL A 190 -3.99 17.16 -13.58
N GLU A 191 -4.43 18.38 -13.33
CA GLU A 191 -5.69 18.65 -12.65
C GLU A 191 -6.70 19.06 -13.71
N VAL A 192 -7.85 18.40 -13.71
CA VAL A 192 -8.94 18.69 -14.65
C VAL A 192 -10.23 18.96 -13.91
N ASP A 193 -11.02 19.87 -14.44
CA ASP A 193 -12.35 20.13 -13.93
C ASP A 193 -13.42 19.20 -14.55
N HIS A 194 -14.67 19.39 -14.18
CA HIS A 194 -15.78 18.60 -14.71
C HIS A 194 -16.10 18.87 -16.18
N SER A 195 -15.58 19.93 -16.80
CA SER A 195 -15.70 20.16 -18.26
C SER A 195 -14.59 19.46 -19.06
N GLY A 196 -13.55 18.99 -18.38
CA GLY A 196 -12.36 18.41 -19.00
C GLY A 196 -11.25 19.42 -19.27
N ASP A 197 -11.41 20.67 -18.79
CA ASP A 197 -10.41 21.69 -18.91
C ASP A 197 -9.25 21.40 -17.96
N ILE A 198 -8.01 21.50 -18.47
CA ILE A 198 -6.80 21.34 -17.66
C ILE A 198 -6.54 22.63 -16.90
N LEU A 199 -6.72 22.56 -15.57
CA LEU A 199 -6.49 23.67 -14.66
C LEU A 199 -5.01 23.83 -14.30
N SER A 200 -4.30 22.72 -14.16
CA SER A 200 -2.89 22.66 -13.78
C SER A 200 -2.19 21.45 -14.40
N SER A 201 -0.87 21.55 -14.59
CA SER A 201 -0.07 20.43 -15.11
C SER A 201 1.35 20.47 -14.55
N TRP A 202 1.86 19.30 -14.12
CA TRP A 202 3.21 19.14 -13.56
C TRP A 202 3.97 18.04 -14.32
N SER A 203 5.04 18.39 -15.00
CA SER A 203 5.96 17.41 -15.61
C SER A 203 6.94 16.88 -14.58
N VAL A 204 7.24 15.58 -14.64
CA VAL A 204 8.13 14.88 -13.73
C VAL A 204 9.09 13.96 -14.50
N PRO A 205 10.28 13.65 -13.94
CA PRO A 205 11.25 12.81 -14.62
C PRO A 205 10.95 11.32 -14.44
N GLY A 206 10.03 10.75 -15.19
CA GLY A 206 9.76 9.32 -15.18
C GLY A 206 8.31 8.92 -14.95
N LEU A 207 8.09 7.65 -14.67
CA LEU A 207 6.77 7.06 -14.52
C LEU A 207 6.02 7.70 -13.34
N THR A 208 4.82 8.22 -13.63
CA THR A 208 3.90 8.78 -12.63
C THR A 208 3.06 7.69 -11.96
N ALA A 209 2.73 7.86 -10.69
CA ALA A 209 1.84 6.96 -9.97
C ALA A 209 0.62 7.67 -9.39
N GLU A 210 0.80 8.56 -8.44
CA GLU A 210 -0.27 9.25 -7.73
C GLU A 210 0.02 10.76 -7.59
N ALA A 211 -1.03 11.58 -7.65
CA ALA A 211 -0.99 12.97 -7.20
C ALA A 211 -2.08 13.22 -6.16
N GLN A 212 -1.74 13.97 -5.12
CA GLN A 212 -2.67 14.32 -4.05
C GLN A 212 -2.58 15.79 -3.70
N ARG A 213 -3.74 16.48 -3.62
CA ARG A 213 -3.85 17.86 -3.17
C ARG A 213 -3.87 17.91 -1.66
N LEU A 214 -3.03 18.74 -1.07
CA LEU A 214 -2.97 18.97 0.36
C LEU A 214 -3.86 20.16 0.78
N ALA A 215 -4.11 20.27 2.08
CA ALA A 215 -4.92 21.36 2.65
C ALA A 215 -4.30 22.77 2.43
N ASP A 216 -2.97 22.85 2.31
CA ASP A 216 -2.22 24.09 2.00
C ASP A 216 -2.21 24.42 0.50
N ALA A 217 -3.05 23.76 -0.30
CA ALA A 217 -3.13 23.85 -1.75
C ALA A 217 -1.88 23.36 -2.50
N SER A 218 -0.86 22.85 -1.82
CA SER A 218 0.26 22.18 -2.47
C SER A 218 -0.15 20.80 -3.01
N THR A 219 0.64 20.24 -3.93
CA THR A 219 0.38 18.93 -4.54
C THR A 219 1.56 18.00 -4.32
N LEU A 220 1.32 16.83 -3.74
CA LEU A 220 2.27 15.72 -3.71
C LEU A 220 2.09 14.89 -4.97
N CYS A 221 3.22 14.58 -5.63
CA CYS A 221 3.28 13.72 -6.80
C CYS A 221 4.27 12.59 -6.54
N SER A 222 3.87 11.35 -6.74
CA SER A 222 4.71 10.17 -6.54
C SER A 222 4.92 9.37 -7.83
N GLY A 223 6.02 8.64 -7.90
CA GLY A 223 6.35 7.83 -9.05
C GLY A 223 7.77 7.27 -8.99
N ARG A 224 8.31 6.78 -10.10
CA ARG A 224 9.67 6.23 -10.15
C ARG A 224 10.77 7.26 -9.81
N PHE A 225 10.47 8.53 -9.86
CA PHE A 225 11.36 9.63 -9.48
C PHE A 225 11.40 9.87 -7.95
N GLY A 226 10.56 9.18 -7.19
CA GLY A 226 10.37 9.42 -5.76
C GLY A 226 9.06 10.16 -5.48
N VAL A 227 9.11 11.12 -4.55
CA VAL A 227 7.99 12.01 -4.22
C VAL A 227 8.42 13.45 -4.43
N ILE A 228 7.60 14.25 -5.09
CA ILE A 228 7.82 15.70 -5.30
C ILE A 228 6.63 16.45 -4.72
N LYS A 229 6.89 17.52 -3.96
CA LYS A 229 5.87 18.48 -3.53
C LYS A 229 5.99 19.74 -4.37
N PHE A 230 4.88 20.12 -4.99
CA PHE A 230 4.72 21.40 -5.70
C PHE A 230 3.86 22.33 -4.84
N ASP A 231 4.17 23.63 -4.86
CA ASP A 231 3.31 24.65 -4.27
C ASP A 231 2.07 24.93 -5.14
N ALA A 232 1.20 25.84 -4.69
CA ALA A 232 0.00 26.22 -5.44
C ALA A 232 0.32 26.90 -6.79
N ALA A 233 1.52 27.47 -6.96
CA ALA A 233 1.99 28.04 -8.21
C ALA A 233 2.65 27.02 -9.15
N GLY A 234 2.72 25.75 -8.74
CA GLY A 234 3.34 24.67 -9.51
C GLY A 234 4.86 24.62 -9.41
N GLN A 235 5.47 25.31 -8.43
CA GLN A 235 6.91 25.29 -8.20
C GLN A 235 7.28 24.12 -7.29
N ARG A 236 8.34 23.39 -7.63
CA ARG A 236 8.88 22.31 -6.77
C ARG A 236 9.48 22.93 -5.51
N ILE A 237 8.92 22.58 -4.35
CA ILE A 237 9.35 23.10 -3.04
C ILE A 237 10.00 22.04 -2.15
N TRP A 238 9.79 20.76 -2.44
CA TRP A 238 10.40 19.64 -1.70
C TRP A 238 10.42 18.38 -2.58
N SER A 239 11.33 17.46 -2.27
CA SER A 239 11.34 16.13 -2.89
C SER A 239 11.98 15.09 -1.99
N LEU A 240 11.58 13.83 -2.17
CA LEU A 240 12.22 12.64 -1.64
C LEU A 240 12.68 11.79 -2.82
N GLU A 241 13.97 11.48 -2.89
CA GLU A 241 14.57 10.71 -3.97
C GLU A 241 15.22 9.43 -3.43
N ALA A 242 15.48 8.44 -4.28
CA ALA A 242 16.09 7.18 -3.86
C ALA A 242 17.44 7.38 -3.12
N ALA A 243 18.18 8.42 -3.46
CA ALA A 243 19.44 8.75 -2.81
C ALA A 243 19.27 9.17 -1.34
N ASP A 244 18.12 9.74 -0.98
CA ASP A 244 17.84 10.21 0.38
C ASP A 244 17.65 9.08 1.39
N VAL A 245 17.23 7.89 0.94
CA VAL A 245 16.91 6.71 1.80
C VAL A 245 17.78 5.49 1.48
N LYS A 246 18.76 5.60 0.58
CA LYS A 246 19.57 4.48 0.07
C LYS A 246 20.29 3.67 1.14
N ASP A 247 20.65 4.30 2.26
CA ASP A 247 21.36 3.65 3.37
C ASP A 247 20.41 2.84 4.27
N SER A 248 19.10 3.03 4.13
CA SER A 248 18.05 2.31 4.88
C SER A 248 17.49 1.15 4.05
N PHE A 249 17.08 1.41 2.82
CA PHE A 249 16.49 0.43 1.90
C PHE A 249 16.48 0.94 0.45
N PRO A 250 16.28 0.06 -0.55
CA PRO A 250 16.09 0.49 -1.92
C PRO A 250 14.67 1.08 -2.12
N MET A 251 14.58 2.35 -2.49
CA MET A 251 13.33 2.93 -2.95
C MET A 251 13.11 2.58 -4.42
N LEU A 252 12.01 1.87 -4.72
CA LEU A 252 11.74 1.29 -6.04
C LEU A 252 10.74 2.14 -6.83
N LEU A 253 9.48 2.14 -6.39
CA LEU A 253 8.40 2.89 -6.99
C LEU A 253 7.45 3.40 -5.89
N PRO A 254 7.62 4.61 -5.40
CA PRO A 254 6.59 5.29 -4.63
C PRO A 254 5.30 5.40 -5.45
N CYS A 255 4.34 4.51 -5.18
CA CYS A 255 3.08 4.45 -5.92
C CYS A 255 1.90 5.06 -5.17
N GLY A 256 2.04 5.30 -3.86
CA GLY A 256 1.06 6.00 -3.04
C GLY A 256 1.74 6.81 -1.95
N VAL A 257 1.13 7.93 -1.57
CA VAL A 257 1.63 8.81 -0.51
C VAL A 257 0.48 9.28 0.35
N VAL A 258 0.56 9.07 1.67
CA VAL A 258 -0.43 9.57 2.62
C VAL A 258 0.21 10.62 3.51
N PRO A 259 -0.27 11.88 3.46
CA PRO A 259 0.16 12.91 4.39
C PRO A 259 -0.27 12.55 5.82
N LEU A 260 0.67 12.68 6.74
CA LEU A 260 0.46 12.53 8.17
C LEU A 260 0.65 13.88 8.88
N ASP A 261 0.34 13.89 10.19
CA ASP A 261 0.57 15.07 11.02
C ASP A 261 2.04 15.49 11.03
N ASN A 262 2.29 16.76 11.30
CA ASN A 262 3.62 17.37 11.38
C ASN A 262 4.44 17.27 10.08
N GLY A 263 3.78 17.18 8.93
CA GLY A 263 4.41 17.13 7.62
C GLY A 263 5.15 15.83 7.31
N ARG A 264 4.89 14.76 8.08
CA ARG A 264 5.36 13.41 7.78
C ARG A 264 4.58 12.83 6.60
N LEU A 265 5.19 11.88 5.93
CA LEU A 265 4.58 11.17 4.81
C LEU A 265 4.71 9.66 5.04
N LEU A 266 3.59 8.94 4.94
CA LEU A 266 3.60 7.49 4.75
C LEU A 266 3.67 7.22 3.24
N VAL A 267 4.68 6.48 2.82
CA VAL A 267 4.98 6.22 1.41
C VAL A 267 4.83 4.72 1.12
N VAL A 268 4.09 4.41 0.09
CA VAL A 268 3.97 3.05 -0.46
C VAL A 268 5.08 2.85 -1.49
N ASN A 269 6.00 1.92 -1.23
CA ASN A 269 7.16 1.62 -2.06
C ASN A 269 6.97 0.27 -2.77
N SER A 270 6.28 0.27 -3.88
CA SER A 270 5.91 -0.95 -4.61
C SER A 270 7.03 -1.50 -5.48
N ASP A 271 7.17 -2.82 -5.53
CA ASP A 271 8.01 -3.51 -6.52
C ASP A 271 7.14 -4.05 -7.68
N TRP A 272 6.55 -3.16 -8.42
CA TRP A 272 5.58 -3.45 -9.48
C TRP A 272 6.08 -4.39 -10.58
N HIS A 273 7.39 -4.55 -10.71
CA HIS A 273 7.98 -5.36 -11.78
C HIS A 273 8.94 -6.42 -11.25
N TYR A 274 8.85 -6.82 -9.97
CA TYR A 274 9.72 -7.83 -9.34
C TYR A 274 11.21 -7.58 -9.60
N GLN A 275 11.64 -6.32 -9.50
CA GLN A 275 13.03 -5.93 -9.81
C GLN A 275 14.02 -6.34 -8.71
N THR A 276 13.53 -6.53 -7.48
CA THR A 276 14.35 -6.96 -6.36
C THR A 276 14.19 -8.45 -6.12
N LYS A 277 15.22 -9.20 -6.50
CA LYS A 277 15.35 -10.60 -6.08
C LYS A 277 16.00 -10.63 -4.71
N GLY A 278 15.27 -11.08 -3.69
CA GLY A 278 15.80 -11.29 -2.34
C GLY A 278 15.51 -10.17 -1.34
N ALA A 279 15.87 -10.44 -0.12
CA ALA A 279 15.56 -9.73 1.10
C ALA A 279 15.93 -8.23 1.10
N ASN A 280 15.12 -7.41 1.70
CA ASN A 280 15.14 -6.01 2.08
C ASN A 280 14.12 -5.16 1.32
N ARG A 281 12.96 -5.73 1.03
CA ARG A 281 11.81 -4.93 0.58
C ARG A 281 11.25 -4.20 1.79
N VAL A 282 11.01 -2.94 1.60
CA VAL A 282 10.29 -2.08 2.52
C VAL A 282 9.07 -1.56 1.78
N PRO A 283 7.92 -2.25 1.87
CA PRO A 283 6.72 -1.87 1.13
C PRO A 283 6.10 -0.57 1.62
N LEU A 284 6.28 -0.23 2.89
CA LEU A 284 5.80 1.01 3.51
C LEU A 284 6.88 1.62 4.38
N PHE A 285 6.96 2.95 4.37
CA PHE A 285 7.81 3.68 5.29
C PHE A 285 7.27 5.07 5.59
N ILE A 286 7.67 5.64 6.72
CA ILE A 286 7.35 7.01 7.11
C ILE A 286 8.63 7.83 7.09
N VAL A 287 8.56 9.00 6.48
CA VAL A 287 9.63 10.00 6.50
C VAL A 287 9.14 11.33 7.09
N ASP A 288 10.05 12.03 7.76
CA ASP A 288 9.83 13.42 8.19
C ASP A 288 10.15 14.43 7.06
N GLN A 289 9.94 15.72 7.34
CA GLN A 289 10.24 16.81 6.41
C GLN A 289 11.73 16.91 6.04
N ASN A 290 12.61 16.40 6.91
CA ASN A 290 14.07 16.36 6.71
C ASN A 290 14.50 15.05 6.00
N LYS A 291 13.55 14.28 5.50
CA LYS A 291 13.74 13.00 4.78
C LYS A 291 14.34 11.89 5.64
N ARG A 292 14.25 11.97 6.97
CA ARG A 292 14.67 10.90 7.85
C ARG A 292 13.57 9.85 7.89
N VAL A 293 13.96 8.59 7.71
CA VAL A 293 13.07 7.43 7.88
C VAL A 293 12.81 7.27 9.39
N GLU A 294 11.55 7.46 9.81
CA GLU A 294 11.13 7.32 11.21
C GLU A 294 10.56 5.93 11.50
N TRP A 295 9.98 5.31 10.50
CA TRP A 295 9.37 3.98 10.58
C TRP A 295 9.40 3.30 9.22
N MET A 296 9.50 1.98 9.22
CA MET A 296 9.39 1.17 8.02
C MET A 296 8.76 -0.18 8.33
N LEU A 297 7.97 -0.66 7.39
CA LEU A 297 7.48 -2.02 7.36
C LEU A 297 8.52 -2.89 6.67
N ASP A 298 9.22 -3.72 7.42
CA ASP A 298 10.19 -4.67 6.90
C ASP A 298 9.51 -6.03 6.70
N GLU A 299 9.53 -6.56 5.49
CA GLU A 299 8.99 -7.89 5.17
C GLU A 299 9.62 -9.01 6.00
N LYS A 300 10.83 -8.81 6.57
CA LYS A 300 11.47 -9.80 7.45
C LYS A 300 10.88 -9.83 8.85
N THR A 301 10.51 -8.65 9.35
CA THR A 301 9.94 -8.49 10.70
C THR A 301 8.42 -8.58 10.68
N PHE A 302 7.81 -8.19 9.57
CA PHE A 302 6.39 -8.22 9.34
C PHE A 302 6.07 -9.01 8.08
N ASP A 303 5.62 -10.23 8.28
CA ASP A 303 5.01 -11.04 7.25
C ASP A 303 3.55 -11.27 7.66
N PRO A 304 2.64 -10.33 7.33
CA PRO A 304 1.23 -10.47 7.67
C PRO A 304 0.64 -11.73 7.06
N TRP A 305 1.26 -12.24 6.01
CA TRP A 305 0.86 -13.41 5.26
C TRP A 305 1.32 -14.71 5.90
N LYS A 306 2.45 -14.73 6.60
CA LYS A 306 2.92 -15.91 7.37
C LYS A 306 2.10 -16.16 8.63
N ARG A 307 1.45 -15.12 9.18
CA ARG A 307 0.57 -15.25 10.36
C ARG A 307 -0.82 -15.75 10.00
N SER A 308 -1.16 -15.72 8.72
CA SER A 308 -2.45 -16.22 8.28
C SER A 308 -2.38 -17.73 8.08
N GLU A 309 -2.80 -18.49 9.08
CA GLU A 309 -3.42 -19.80 8.86
C GLU A 309 -4.57 -19.72 7.82
N ILE A 310 -4.76 -18.55 7.28
CA ILE A 310 -5.90 -17.98 6.57
C ILE A 310 -5.72 -18.06 5.06
N ASP A 311 -4.50 -18.12 4.51
CA ASP A 311 -4.31 -18.30 3.07
C ASP A 311 -3.44 -19.51 2.71
N PRO A 312 -4.04 -20.71 2.54
CA PRO A 312 -3.35 -21.87 2.00
C PRO A 312 -3.06 -21.77 0.49
N HIS A 313 -3.54 -20.70 -0.19
CA HIS A 313 -3.50 -20.58 -1.65
C HIS A 313 -2.60 -19.48 -2.20
N SER A 314 -1.97 -18.66 -1.37
CA SER A 314 -1.02 -17.65 -1.84
C SER A 314 0.26 -18.31 -2.37
N GLY A 315 0.13 -18.97 -3.52
CA GLY A 315 1.28 -19.33 -4.35
C GLY A 315 2.03 -18.09 -4.88
N LEU A 316 1.51 -16.90 -4.63
CA LEU A 316 2.11 -15.61 -4.97
C LEU A 316 3.11 -15.26 -3.87
N LYS A 317 4.36 -15.60 -4.10
CA LYS A 317 5.50 -15.38 -3.19
C LYS A 317 5.86 -13.92 -2.97
N GLU A 318 5.12 -12.95 -3.52
CA GLU A 318 5.58 -11.57 -3.62
C GLU A 318 4.41 -10.58 -3.56
N HIS A 319 3.99 -10.22 -2.34
CA HIS A 319 2.94 -9.24 -2.12
C HIS A 319 3.42 -7.83 -2.52
N ARG A 320 2.62 -7.13 -3.33
CA ARG A 320 2.91 -5.76 -3.76
C ARG A 320 1.87 -4.84 -3.16
N CYS A 321 2.28 -4.04 -2.21
CA CYS A 321 1.42 -2.96 -1.76
C CYS A 321 1.28 -1.92 -2.86
N MET A 322 0.04 -1.55 -3.19
CA MET A 322 -0.29 -0.61 -4.25
C MET A 322 -0.75 0.72 -3.68
N VAL A 323 -1.64 0.66 -2.69
CA VAL A 323 -2.24 1.81 -2.03
C VAL A 323 -2.38 1.50 -0.54
N VAL A 324 -2.37 2.53 0.28
CA VAL A 324 -2.70 2.45 1.70
C VAL A 324 -3.74 3.51 2.04
N GLN A 325 -4.69 3.14 2.89
CA GLN A 325 -5.64 4.07 3.50
C GLN A 325 -5.49 3.98 5.02
N ILE A 326 -5.30 5.14 5.66
CA ILE A 326 -5.40 5.21 7.12
C ILE A 326 -6.86 5.05 7.49
N LEU A 327 -7.15 4.15 8.41
CA LEU A 327 -8.48 3.90 8.95
C LEU A 327 -8.61 4.55 10.33
N GLN A 328 -9.84 4.85 10.71
CA GLN A 328 -10.13 5.24 12.08
C GLN A 328 -9.94 4.03 13.01
N ASP A 329 -9.46 4.29 14.21
CA ASP A 329 -9.40 3.24 15.23
C ASP A 329 -10.83 2.76 15.50
N SER A 330 -11.01 1.45 15.65
CA SER A 330 -12.31 0.88 16.04
C SER A 330 -12.60 1.33 17.47
N GLU A 331 -13.77 1.93 17.70
CA GLU A 331 -14.23 2.28 19.05
C GLU A 331 -14.42 1.04 19.94
#